data_727867680d9fb1e8f089b5da73354a74
#
_entry.id   727867680d9fb1e8f089b5da73354a74
#
_cell.length_a   1.000
_cell.length_b   1.000
_cell.length_c   1.000
_cell.angle_alpha   90.00
_cell.angle_beta   90.00
_cell.angle_gamma   90.00
#
_symmetry.space_group_name_H-M   'P 1'
#
loop_
_entity.id
_entity.type
_entity.pdbx_description
1 polymer ?
#
loop_
_entity_poly.entity_id
_entity_poly.type
_entity_poly.pdbx_seq_one_letter_code
_entity_poly.pdbx_strand_id
1 'polypeptide(L)'
;MLKVKVKKLLSYRGYYGNIKYSPVDRVLYGKVIRLPKTFISYEGNSLAELEQDFHNAIDAYIELCEEDGEKPKKSNLNDYN
;
A
#
# COMPACT_ATOMS: atom_id res chain seq x y z
N MET A 1 5.88 -32.32 -0.24
CA MET A 1 5.66 -31.13 0.52
C MET A 1 4.95 -30.06 -0.26
N LEU A 2 3.98 -29.52 0.34
CA LEU A 2 3.18 -28.54 -0.33
C LEU A 2 3.81 -27.18 -0.24
N LYS A 3 3.99 -26.56 -1.37
CA LYS A 3 4.54 -25.25 -1.41
C LYS A 3 3.44 -24.26 -1.72
N VAL A 4 3.07 -23.51 -0.74
CA VAL A 4 2.02 -22.53 -0.92
C VAL A 4 2.64 -21.16 -1.01
N LYS A 5 2.41 -20.51 -2.13
CA LYS A 5 2.85 -19.18 -2.30
C LYS A 5 1.70 -18.26 -1.98
N VAL A 6 1.77 -17.64 -0.84
CA VAL A 6 0.73 -16.73 -0.44
C VAL A 6 1.23 -15.33 -0.65
N LYS A 7 0.62 -14.64 -1.58
CA LYS A 7 0.92 -13.24 -1.77
C LYS A 7 -0.06 -12.46 -0.97
N LYS A 8 0.42 -11.91 0.10
CA LYS A 8 -0.42 -11.12 0.96
C LYS A 8 -0.32 -9.66 0.60
N LEU A 9 -1.45 -9.06 0.37
CA LEU A 9 -1.52 -7.63 0.09
C LEU A 9 -2.34 -6.95 1.14
N LEU A 10 -1.96 -5.73 1.46
CA LEU A 10 -2.82 -4.87 2.26
C LEU A 10 -3.89 -4.28 1.36
N SER A 11 -5.04 -3.99 1.93
CA SER A 11 -6.17 -3.51 1.15
C SER A 11 -6.94 -2.47 1.96
N TYR A 12 -7.24 -1.33 1.34
CA TYR A 12 -7.97 -0.27 2.02
C TYR A 12 -8.51 0.70 0.98
N ARG A 13 -9.83 0.91 1.02
CA ARG A 13 -10.51 1.90 0.18
C ARG A 13 -10.19 1.77 -1.31
N GLY A 14 -10.05 0.52 -1.77
CA GLY A 14 -9.76 0.28 -3.18
C GLY A 14 -8.29 0.36 -3.55
N TYR A 15 -7.42 0.51 -2.56
CA TYR A 15 -5.98 0.53 -2.76
C TYR A 15 -5.38 -0.75 -2.24
N TYR A 16 -4.32 -1.20 -2.90
CA TYR A 16 -3.63 -2.43 -2.51
C TYR A 16 -2.16 -2.14 -2.36
N GLY A 17 -1.55 -2.71 -1.34
CA GLY A 17 -0.16 -2.46 -1.07
C GLY A 17 0.60 -3.73 -0.75
N ASN A 18 1.90 -3.73 -1.04
CA ASN A 18 2.73 -4.89 -0.76
C ASN A 18 3.34 -4.79 0.63
N ILE A 19 3.96 -5.89 1.04
CA ILE A 19 4.60 -5.99 2.34
C ILE A 19 6.00 -6.52 2.11
N LYS A 20 7.00 -5.76 2.56
CA LYS A 20 8.39 -6.16 2.47
C LYS A 20 9.06 -5.94 3.82
N TYR A 21 10.19 -6.60 4.01
CA TYR A 21 10.93 -6.47 5.24
C TYR A 21 12.36 -6.09 4.97
N SER A 22 12.85 -5.11 5.69
CA SER A 22 14.26 -4.68 5.61
C SER A 22 15.01 -5.23 6.82
N PRO A 23 15.87 -6.23 6.64
CA PRO A 23 16.62 -6.75 7.77
C PRO A 23 17.64 -5.75 8.30
N VAL A 24 18.13 -4.87 7.45
CA VAL A 24 19.09 -3.86 7.89
C VAL A 24 18.45 -2.88 8.85
N ASP A 25 17.28 -2.38 8.48
CA ASP A 25 16.59 -1.39 9.28
C ASP A 25 15.60 -2.02 10.27
N ARG A 26 15.36 -3.32 10.12
CA ARG A 26 14.43 -4.05 10.99
C ARG A 26 13.05 -3.42 10.96
N VAL A 27 12.59 -3.13 9.77
CA VAL A 27 11.32 -2.46 9.59
C VAL A 27 10.56 -3.11 8.45
N LEU A 28 9.25 -3.18 8.60
CA LEU A 28 8.37 -3.57 7.50
C LEU A 28 8.05 -2.35 6.69
N TYR A 29 7.95 -2.51 5.38
CA TYR A 29 7.65 -1.38 4.52
C TYR A 29 6.94 -1.86 3.28
N GLY A 30 6.42 -0.92 2.50
CA GLY A 30 5.78 -1.28 1.26
C GLY A 30 5.32 -0.05 0.51
N LYS A 31 4.65 -0.30 -0.58
CA LYS A 31 4.08 0.78 -1.37
C LYS A 31 2.78 0.32 -1.98
N VAL A 32 1.93 1.28 -2.32
CA VAL A 32 0.69 0.99 -3.02
C VAL A 32 1.05 0.54 -4.44
N ILE A 33 0.50 -0.59 -4.86
CA ILE A 33 0.83 -1.16 -6.15
C ILE A 33 -0.20 -0.75 -7.20
N ARG A 34 0.21 -0.80 -8.45
CA ARG A 34 -0.68 -0.54 -9.58
C ARG A 34 -1.32 0.84 -9.52
N LEU A 35 -0.58 1.82 -9.04
CA LEU A 35 -1.09 3.17 -8.95
C LEU A 35 -0.31 4.02 -9.95
N PRO A 36 -0.95 4.41 -11.06
CA PRO A 36 -0.22 5.13 -12.11
C PRO A 36 0.18 6.52 -11.68
N LYS A 37 1.44 6.86 -11.96
CA LYS A 37 1.98 8.21 -11.78
C LYS A 37 1.87 8.74 -10.36
N THR A 38 1.74 7.86 -9.39
CA THR A 38 1.61 8.26 -8.00
C THR A 38 2.37 7.26 -7.14
N PHE A 39 3.07 7.75 -6.14
CA PHE A 39 3.84 6.89 -5.26
C PHE A 39 3.38 7.12 -3.83
N ILE A 40 2.91 6.07 -3.19
CA ILE A 40 2.49 6.10 -1.79
C ILE A 40 3.21 4.97 -1.08
N SER A 41 4.01 5.30 -0.08
CA SER A 41 4.75 4.31 0.69
C SER A 41 4.37 4.41 2.17
N TYR A 42 4.72 3.37 2.90
CA TYR A 42 4.38 3.26 4.31
C TYR A 42 5.34 2.30 4.98
N GLU A 43 5.43 2.36 6.29
CA GLU A 43 6.34 1.49 7.04
C GLU A 43 5.85 1.31 8.46
N GLY A 44 6.42 0.34 9.16
CA GLY A 44 6.08 0.09 10.54
C GLY A 44 6.96 -0.98 11.13
N ASN A 45 7.07 -1.00 12.45
CA ASN A 45 7.90 -1.99 13.15
C ASN A 45 7.16 -3.29 13.38
N SER A 46 5.87 -3.30 13.15
CA SER A 46 5.05 -4.50 13.26
C SER A 46 4.04 -4.46 12.13
N LEU A 47 3.39 -5.60 11.90
CA LEU A 47 2.37 -5.64 10.86
C LEU A 47 1.23 -4.68 11.17
N ALA A 48 0.85 -4.59 12.43
CA ALA A 48 -0.22 -3.67 12.83
C ALA A 48 0.18 -2.21 12.55
N GLU A 49 1.42 -1.86 12.85
CA GLU A 49 1.89 -0.50 12.58
C GLU A 49 1.99 -0.23 11.10
N LEU A 50 2.45 -1.22 10.35
CA LEU A 50 2.53 -1.08 8.90
C LEU A 50 1.15 -0.81 8.32
N GLU A 51 0.18 -1.58 8.75
CA GLU A 51 -1.18 -1.46 8.24
C GLU A 51 -1.78 -0.10 8.60
N GLN A 52 -1.52 0.36 9.82
CA GLN A 52 -2.01 1.67 10.23
C GLN A 52 -1.39 2.77 9.39
N ASP A 53 -0.09 2.67 9.13
CA ASP A 53 0.58 3.67 8.31
C ASP A 53 0.07 3.62 6.87
N PHE A 54 -0.22 2.43 6.37
CA PHE A 54 -0.82 2.25 5.06
C PHE A 54 -2.16 2.99 4.98
N HIS A 55 -3.02 2.81 5.99
CA HIS A 55 -4.31 3.51 6.02
C HIS A 55 -4.12 5.02 6.07
N ASN A 56 -3.22 5.47 6.92
CA ASN A 56 -2.99 6.90 7.07
C ASN A 56 -2.47 7.52 5.78
N ALA A 57 -1.58 6.82 5.11
CA ALA A 57 -1.00 7.34 3.87
C ALA A 57 -2.08 7.47 2.77
N ILE A 58 -2.96 6.49 2.70
CA ILE A 58 -4.03 6.53 1.70
C ILE A 58 -5.03 7.64 2.04
N ASP A 59 -5.39 7.76 3.31
CA ASP A 59 -6.31 8.82 3.71
C ASP A 59 -5.73 10.20 3.39
N ALA A 60 -4.45 10.38 3.63
CA ALA A 60 -3.78 11.64 3.34
C ALA A 60 -3.78 11.92 1.83
N TYR A 61 -3.53 10.88 1.03
CA TYR A 61 -3.53 11.05 -0.42
C TYR A 61 -4.91 11.45 -0.92
N ILE A 62 -5.96 10.79 -0.42
CA ILE A 62 -7.31 11.10 -0.86
C ILE A 62 -7.69 12.51 -0.44
N GLU A 63 -7.34 12.89 0.77
CA GLU A 63 -7.65 14.23 1.25
C GLU A 63 -6.95 15.29 0.40
N LEU A 64 -5.71 15.03 0.05
CA LEU A 64 -4.96 15.96 -0.78
C LEU A 64 -5.61 16.10 -2.16
N CYS A 65 -6.05 15.00 -2.75
CA CYS A 65 -6.72 15.04 -4.04
C CYS A 65 -8.01 15.84 -3.95
N GLU A 66 -8.76 15.66 -2.88
CA GLU A 66 -10.01 16.39 -2.71
C GLU A 66 -9.78 17.89 -2.58
N GLU A 67 -8.72 18.26 -1.86
CA GLU A 67 -8.39 19.67 -1.74
C GLU A 67 -8.03 20.31 -3.06
N ASP A 68 -7.40 19.53 -3.92
CA ASP A 68 -7.01 20.02 -5.24
C ASP A 68 -8.11 19.86 -6.29
N GLY A 69 -9.25 19.31 -5.90
CA GLY A 69 -10.34 19.10 -6.82
C GLY A 69 -10.09 17.97 -7.80
N GLU A 70 -9.16 17.08 -7.50
CA GLU A 70 -8.84 15.97 -8.36
C GLU A 70 -9.45 14.69 -7.86
N LYS A 71 -9.70 13.77 -8.76
CA LYS A 71 -10.18 12.45 -8.39
C LYS A 71 -9.00 11.58 -7.97
N PRO A 72 -9.07 10.99 -6.78
CA PRO A 72 -8.00 10.07 -6.37
C PRO A 72 -7.93 8.87 -7.31
N LYS A 73 -6.72 8.49 -7.67
CA LYS A 73 -6.51 7.30 -8.46
C LYS A 73 -6.54 6.08 -7.54
N LYS A 74 -6.95 4.97 -8.08
CA LYS A 74 -6.99 3.72 -7.32
C LYS A 74 -6.11 2.69 -7.97
N SER A 75 -5.74 1.68 -7.19
CA SER A 75 -4.94 0.59 -7.72
C SER A 75 -5.68 -0.07 -8.86
N ASN A 76 -4.99 -0.27 -9.97
CA ASN A 76 -5.61 -0.85 -11.16
C ASN A 76 -5.26 -2.32 -11.27
N LEU A 77 -5.98 -3.16 -10.56
CA LEU A 77 -5.72 -4.59 -10.57
C LEU A 77 -6.30 -5.30 -11.79
N ASN A 78 -7.10 -4.61 -12.56
CA ASN A 78 -7.66 -5.23 -13.76
C ASN A 78 -6.58 -5.54 -14.79
N ASP A 79 -5.47 -4.84 -14.74
CA ASP A 79 -4.37 -5.08 -15.66
C ASP A 79 -3.37 -6.07 -15.12
N TYR A 80 -3.71 -6.74 -14.09
CA TYR A 80 -2.78 -7.56 -13.34
C TYR A 80 -2.74 -8.99 -13.82
N ASN A 81 -2.98 -9.32 -14.97
CA ASN A 81 -2.95 -10.73 -15.41
C ASN A 81 -1.58 -11.09 -15.94
#